data_a26b4ed4cfb81b9df28fd74e25c1f2b3
#
_entry.id   a26b4ed4cfb81b9df28fd74e25c1f2b3
#
_cell.length_a   1.000
_cell.length_b   1.000
_cell.length_c   1.000
_cell.angle_alpha   90.00
_cell.angle_beta   90.00
_cell.angle_gamma   90.00
#
_symmetry.space_group_name_H-M   'P 1'
#
loop_
_entity.id
_entity.type
_entity.pdbx_description
1 polymer ?
#
loop_
_entity_poly.entity_id
_entity_poly.type
_entity_poly.pdbx_seq_one_letter_code
_entity_poly.pdbx_strand_id
1 'polypeptide(L)'
;MPIMYVIDGPDGLRRWFNHRQSGESTTIRKEGDTSMNTNLNSKVVSRAEWLSARKQLLAAEKLLTRQRDEIDCQRRELPWVEVEKTYLFDGPGGEESLADLFAGRSQLIVSHFMFGPGWKEGCVGCSFRSDHVEGALTHLEHHDVSLVTISRAPLPEIQAFQQRMGWRFRWLSSYKSDFNYDYGVSFTKEEIASGKVNYNYQLCDFVSEEGSGLSMFYKNENDEIFHTYSTYGRGDEMVDTTYMYLDLTPKGRNETGPRRNLGDWVRHHDRYDAAGFVDAGGRFVARPLCPCEGESDGVTG
;
A
#
# COMPACT_ATOMS: atom_id res chain seq x y z
N MET A 1 12.82 11.83 -5.27
CA MET A 1 13.97 11.24 -4.55
C MET A 1 13.58 9.83 -4.17
N PRO A 2 14.40 8.82 -4.39
CA PRO A 2 14.06 7.46 -3.96
C PRO A 2 14.09 7.42 -2.43
N ILE A 3 13.04 6.91 -1.83
CA ILE A 3 13.02 6.63 -0.40
C ILE A 3 13.91 5.41 -0.19
N MET A 4 15.12 5.64 0.29
CA MET A 4 16.04 4.57 0.71
C MET A 4 15.67 4.15 2.13
N TYR A 5 15.23 2.92 2.29
CA TYR A 5 15.10 2.32 3.61
C TYR A 5 16.47 1.83 4.09
N VAL A 6 16.94 2.36 5.21
CA VAL A 6 18.09 1.84 5.94
C VAL A 6 17.54 0.97 7.08
N ILE A 7 17.86 -0.31 7.08
CA ILE A 7 17.58 -1.19 8.22
C ILE A 7 18.85 -1.20 9.08
N ASP A 8 18.78 -0.60 10.26
CA ASP A 8 19.81 -0.75 11.27
C ASP A 8 19.58 -2.07 12.04
N GLY A 9 20.55 -2.96 12.02
CA GLY A 9 20.53 -4.17 12.82
C GLY A 9 20.74 -3.88 14.31
N PRO A 10 20.41 -4.84 15.20
CA PRO A 10 20.45 -4.67 16.67
C PRO A 10 21.82 -4.37 17.26
N ASP A 11 22.88 -4.35 16.49
CA ASP A 11 24.28 -4.12 16.90
C ASP A 11 24.85 -2.78 16.39
N GLY A 12 24.03 -1.89 15.80
CA GLY A 12 24.45 -0.54 15.42
C GLY A 12 25.52 -0.47 14.34
N LEU A 13 25.79 -1.55 13.62
CA LEU A 13 26.85 -1.63 12.62
C LEU A 13 26.24 -1.57 11.21
N ARG A 14 26.45 -0.45 10.54
CA ARG A 14 26.27 -0.31 9.08
C ARG A 14 27.25 -1.23 8.38
N ARG A 15 26.84 -2.42 7.99
CA ARG A 15 27.66 -3.30 7.18
C ARG A 15 27.39 -3.08 5.70
N TRP A 16 28.25 -2.28 5.10
CA TRP A 16 28.49 -2.31 3.66
C TRP A 16 29.25 -3.59 3.34
N PHE A 17 28.68 -4.51 2.60
CA PHE A 17 29.44 -5.64 2.05
C PHE A 17 30.28 -5.14 0.85
N ASN A 18 31.48 -4.63 1.14
CA ASN A 18 32.53 -4.53 0.15
C ASN A 18 33.35 -5.81 0.20
N HIS A 19 33.05 -6.76 -0.67
CA HIS A 19 33.97 -7.86 -0.91
C HIS A 19 34.93 -7.42 -2.02
N ARG A 20 36.08 -6.85 -1.61
CA ARG A 20 37.26 -6.76 -2.48
C ARG A 20 38.24 -7.83 -2.05
N GLN A 21 38.39 -8.87 -2.87
CA GLN A 21 39.70 -9.45 -3.11
C GLN A 21 39.76 -10.12 -4.47
N SER A 22 40.92 -9.84 -5.15
CA SER A 22 41.54 -10.43 -6.33
C SER A 22 40.89 -10.23 -7.70
N GLY A 23 41.48 -9.32 -8.40
CA GLY A 23 41.93 -9.23 -9.78
C GLY A 23 41.21 -10.03 -10.87
N GLU A 24 40.08 -9.50 -11.38
CA GLU A 24 39.69 -9.61 -12.76
C GLU A 24 38.79 -8.40 -13.09
N SER A 25 39.07 -7.77 -14.23
CA SER A 25 38.39 -6.56 -14.69
C SER A 25 36.92 -6.85 -14.95
N THR A 26 36.10 -6.64 -13.92
CA THR A 26 34.64 -6.64 -14.07
C THR A 26 34.17 -5.20 -14.11
N THR A 27 33.63 -4.80 -15.24
CA THR A 27 33.01 -3.50 -15.46
C THR A 27 32.01 -3.21 -14.34
N ILE A 28 32.37 -2.27 -13.47
CA ILE A 28 31.53 -1.84 -12.35
C ILE A 28 30.29 -1.17 -12.94
N ARG A 29 29.13 -1.80 -12.83
CA ARG A 29 27.86 -1.11 -13.02
C ARG A 29 27.76 -0.06 -11.92
N LYS A 30 27.60 1.21 -12.31
CA LYS A 30 27.36 2.30 -11.38
C LYS A 30 26.11 1.98 -10.57
N GLU A 31 26.25 1.97 -9.25
CA GLU A 31 25.14 1.96 -8.32
C GLU A 31 24.25 3.17 -8.62
N GLY A 32 22.97 2.93 -8.86
CA GLY A 32 21.97 3.98 -9.08
C GLY A 32 21.03 3.80 -10.26
N ASP A 33 21.27 2.85 -11.16
CA ASP A 33 20.36 2.59 -12.27
C ASP A 33 19.56 1.31 -12.05
N THR A 34 18.52 1.39 -11.22
CA THR A 34 17.40 0.45 -11.22
C THR A 34 16.39 0.83 -12.31
N SER A 35 16.84 1.31 -13.46
CA SER A 35 15.99 1.37 -14.62
C SER A 35 15.63 -0.07 -14.99
N MET A 36 14.40 -0.48 -14.67
CA MET A 36 13.86 -1.70 -15.23
C MET A 36 13.90 -1.55 -16.73
N ASN A 37 14.86 -2.24 -17.32
CA ASN A 37 15.07 -2.24 -18.77
C ASN A 37 13.85 -2.90 -19.41
N THR A 38 12.91 -2.11 -19.89
CA THR A 38 11.71 -2.54 -20.62
C THR A 38 12.04 -3.12 -22.01
N ASN A 39 13.32 -3.33 -22.31
CA ASN A 39 13.73 -4.03 -23.49
C ASN A 39 13.35 -5.50 -23.38
N LEU A 40 12.23 -5.88 -24.00
CA LEU A 40 11.75 -7.26 -24.15
C LEU A 40 12.69 -8.14 -25.02
N ASN A 41 13.96 -7.76 -25.18
CA ASN A 41 15.00 -8.54 -25.81
C ASN A 41 15.52 -9.65 -24.89
N SER A 42 14.59 -10.44 -24.33
CA SER A 42 14.96 -11.65 -23.61
C SER A 42 15.60 -12.65 -24.57
N LYS A 43 16.73 -13.21 -24.15
CA LYS A 43 17.43 -14.22 -24.95
C LYS A 43 16.52 -15.45 -25.14
N VAL A 44 16.26 -15.80 -26.40
CA VAL A 44 15.58 -17.05 -26.74
C VAL A 44 16.60 -18.20 -26.67
N VAL A 45 16.28 -19.23 -25.89
CA VAL A 45 17.18 -20.36 -25.64
C VAL A 45 16.44 -21.69 -25.81
N SER A 46 17.18 -22.79 -25.81
CA SER A 46 16.61 -24.13 -25.79
C SER A 46 15.81 -24.40 -24.48
N ARG A 47 14.90 -25.36 -24.54
CA ARG A 47 14.13 -25.80 -23.36
C ARG A 47 15.06 -26.28 -22.23
N ALA A 48 16.17 -26.93 -22.56
CA ALA A 48 17.13 -27.45 -21.58
C ALA A 48 17.86 -26.30 -20.87
N GLU A 49 18.34 -25.30 -21.61
CA GLU A 49 18.98 -24.11 -21.04
C GLU A 49 17.99 -23.32 -20.16
N TRP A 50 16.75 -23.12 -20.64
CA TRP A 50 15.71 -22.46 -19.86
C TRP A 50 15.44 -23.20 -18.54
N LEU A 51 15.32 -24.55 -18.58
CA LEU A 51 15.05 -25.36 -17.39
C LEU A 51 16.20 -25.26 -16.39
N SER A 52 17.45 -25.19 -16.84
CA SER A 52 18.62 -24.99 -15.99
C SER A 52 18.54 -23.64 -15.26
N ALA A 53 18.31 -22.56 -16.00
CA ALA A 53 18.15 -21.21 -15.43
C ALA A 53 16.95 -21.14 -14.47
N ARG A 54 15.80 -21.75 -14.84
CA ARG A 54 14.60 -21.79 -14.01
C ARG A 54 14.81 -22.51 -12.68
N LYS A 55 15.61 -23.59 -12.67
CA LYS A 55 15.96 -24.30 -11.43
C LYS A 55 16.84 -23.46 -10.50
N GLN A 56 17.73 -22.65 -11.04
CA GLN A 56 18.54 -21.72 -10.23
C GLN A 56 17.65 -20.64 -9.59
N LEU A 57 16.74 -20.04 -10.37
CA LEU A 57 15.77 -19.08 -9.84
C LEU A 57 14.86 -19.72 -8.77
N LEU A 58 14.39 -20.96 -8.98
CA LEU A 58 13.59 -21.69 -8.01
C LEU A 58 14.28 -21.85 -6.64
N ALA A 59 15.60 -22.01 -6.64
CA ALA A 59 16.34 -22.08 -5.38
C ALA A 59 16.29 -20.76 -4.59
N ALA A 60 16.39 -19.61 -5.28
CA ALA A 60 16.26 -18.29 -4.68
C ALA A 60 14.81 -18.03 -4.20
N GLU A 61 13.81 -18.41 -4.98
CA GLU A 61 12.39 -18.30 -4.60
C GLU A 61 12.08 -19.10 -3.32
N LYS A 62 12.61 -20.31 -3.20
CA LYS A 62 12.47 -21.13 -1.98
C LYS A 62 13.14 -20.49 -0.77
N LEU A 63 14.28 -19.82 -0.94
CA LEU A 63 14.93 -19.09 0.14
C LEU A 63 14.06 -17.92 0.60
N LEU A 64 13.52 -17.14 -0.35
CA LEU A 64 12.61 -16.03 -0.05
C LEU A 64 11.35 -16.51 0.70
N THR A 65 10.78 -17.66 0.29
CA THR A 65 9.62 -18.24 1.01
C THR A 65 9.96 -18.54 2.47
N ARG A 66 11.10 -19.17 2.74
CA ARG A 66 11.53 -19.46 4.12
C ARG A 66 11.79 -18.19 4.93
N GLN A 67 12.40 -17.17 4.34
CA GLN A 67 12.61 -15.88 5.00
C GLN A 67 11.26 -15.20 5.34
N ARG A 68 10.27 -15.31 4.45
CA ARG A 68 8.93 -14.80 4.71
C ARG A 68 8.27 -15.53 5.87
N ASP A 69 8.33 -16.88 5.90
CA ASP A 69 7.80 -17.70 6.99
C ASP A 69 8.42 -17.31 8.34
N GLU A 70 9.73 -17.06 8.36
CA GLU A 70 10.47 -16.62 9.55
C GLU A 70 10.01 -15.23 10.02
N ILE A 71 9.87 -14.27 9.12
CA ILE A 71 9.35 -12.93 9.44
C ILE A 71 7.91 -13.02 9.95
N ASP A 72 7.09 -13.91 9.38
CA ASP A 72 5.72 -14.12 9.84
C ASP A 72 5.66 -14.73 11.25
N CYS A 73 6.61 -15.58 11.62
CA CYS A 73 6.78 -16.04 13.01
C CYS A 73 7.16 -14.88 13.94
N GLN A 74 8.18 -14.11 13.59
CA GLN A 74 8.63 -12.96 14.38
C GLN A 74 7.51 -11.93 14.57
N ARG A 75 6.67 -11.73 13.55
CA ARG A 75 5.52 -10.81 13.62
C ARG A 75 4.49 -11.27 14.66
N ARG A 76 4.26 -12.57 14.80
CA ARG A 76 3.38 -13.15 15.83
C ARG A 76 3.98 -13.13 17.24
N GLU A 77 5.29 -12.99 17.36
CA GLU A 77 6.02 -12.91 18.63
C GLU A 77 6.20 -11.47 19.13
N LEU A 78 5.77 -10.46 18.36
CA LEU A 78 5.83 -9.08 18.80
C LEU A 78 5.02 -8.88 20.09
N PRO A 79 5.53 -8.09 21.06
CA PRO A 79 4.74 -7.69 22.21
C PRO A 79 3.55 -6.83 21.78
N TRP A 80 2.45 -6.96 22.51
CA TRP A 80 1.23 -6.23 22.23
C TRP A 80 1.12 -4.99 23.13
N VAL A 81 0.37 -3.99 22.66
CA VAL A 81 0.06 -2.78 23.44
C VAL A 81 -1.44 -2.75 23.71
N GLU A 82 -1.85 -2.63 24.96
CA GLU A 82 -3.24 -2.48 25.33
C GLU A 82 -3.79 -1.14 24.82
N VAL A 83 -5.00 -1.16 24.25
CA VAL A 83 -5.69 0.02 23.73
C VAL A 83 -6.66 0.52 24.80
N GLU A 84 -6.18 1.38 25.69
CA GLU A 84 -6.97 1.95 26.79
C GLU A 84 -7.94 3.05 26.32
N LYS A 85 -7.62 3.74 25.21
CA LYS A 85 -8.41 4.86 24.68
C LYS A 85 -9.64 4.35 23.92
N THR A 86 -10.79 4.93 24.25
CA THR A 86 -12.02 4.68 23.49
C THR A 86 -12.01 5.45 22.18
N TYR A 87 -12.13 4.73 21.08
CA TYR A 87 -12.29 5.31 19.75
C TYR A 87 -13.72 5.06 19.25
N LEU A 88 -14.32 6.11 18.68
CA LEU A 88 -15.63 6.07 18.06
C LEU A 88 -15.51 6.43 16.57
N PHE A 89 -16.33 5.80 15.78
CA PHE A 89 -16.36 5.93 14.33
C PHE A 89 -17.78 6.13 13.83
N ASP A 90 -17.98 7.04 12.88
CA ASP A 90 -19.27 7.14 12.20
C ASP A 90 -19.40 6.03 11.15
N GLY A 91 -20.34 5.11 11.32
CA GLY A 91 -20.67 4.02 10.40
C GLY A 91 -22.05 4.16 9.78
N PRO A 92 -22.38 3.40 8.73
CA PRO A 92 -23.70 3.47 8.07
C PRO A 92 -24.88 3.17 9.01
N GLY A 93 -24.64 2.41 10.09
CA GLY A 93 -25.64 2.06 11.10
C GLY A 93 -25.68 3.01 12.30
N GLY A 94 -24.82 4.01 12.35
CA GLY A 94 -24.64 4.92 13.49
C GLY A 94 -23.21 4.91 14.00
N GLU A 95 -22.99 5.42 15.20
CA GLU A 95 -21.68 5.44 15.85
C GLU A 95 -21.30 4.04 16.35
N GLU A 96 -20.07 3.63 16.10
CA GLU A 96 -19.51 2.34 16.46
C GLU A 96 -18.17 2.53 17.18
N SER A 97 -17.93 1.74 18.25
CA SER A 97 -16.63 1.71 18.95
C SER A 97 -15.63 0.80 18.25
N LEU A 98 -14.34 0.89 18.62
CA LEU A 98 -13.33 -0.04 18.13
C LEU A 98 -13.70 -1.50 18.45
N ALA A 99 -14.35 -1.76 19.59
CA ALA A 99 -14.84 -3.09 19.98
C ALA A 99 -15.91 -3.63 19.01
N ASP A 100 -16.82 -2.76 18.53
CA ASP A 100 -17.88 -3.14 17.61
C ASP A 100 -17.33 -3.52 16.22
N LEU A 101 -16.15 -3.01 15.85
CA LEU A 101 -15.53 -3.31 14.56
C LEU A 101 -15.09 -4.78 14.43
N PHE A 102 -14.86 -5.45 15.55
CA PHE A 102 -14.57 -6.89 15.57
C PHE A 102 -15.75 -7.75 15.11
N ALA A 103 -16.98 -7.24 15.18
CA ALA A 103 -18.18 -7.92 14.70
C ALA A 103 -18.30 -9.38 15.22
N GLY A 104 -18.00 -9.58 16.52
CA GLY A 104 -18.06 -10.87 17.19
C GLY A 104 -16.83 -11.78 17.00
N ARG A 105 -15.80 -11.31 16.32
CA ARG A 105 -14.52 -12.02 16.11
C ARG A 105 -13.47 -11.55 17.09
N SER A 106 -12.38 -12.32 17.24
CA SER A 106 -11.27 -11.95 18.13
C SER A 106 -10.17 -11.13 17.43
N GLN A 107 -10.12 -11.10 16.11
CA GLN A 107 -9.08 -10.42 15.35
C GLN A 107 -9.67 -9.34 14.43
N LEU A 108 -8.98 -8.20 14.33
CA LEU A 108 -9.40 -7.09 13.47
C LEU A 108 -8.22 -6.58 12.65
N ILE A 109 -8.44 -6.43 11.36
CA ILE A 109 -7.58 -5.69 10.44
C ILE A 109 -8.25 -4.36 10.13
N VAL A 110 -7.54 -3.26 10.37
CA VAL A 110 -7.93 -1.92 9.95
C VAL A 110 -7.07 -1.50 8.75
N SER A 111 -7.71 -1.26 7.62
CA SER A 111 -7.08 -0.64 6.46
C SER A 111 -7.23 0.88 6.56
N HIS A 112 -6.12 1.59 6.80
CA HIS A 112 -6.09 3.05 6.80
C HIS A 112 -6.06 3.55 5.36
N PHE A 113 -7.18 4.09 4.93
CA PHE A 113 -7.35 4.56 3.55
C PHE A 113 -7.25 6.09 3.51
N MET A 114 -6.31 6.60 2.72
CA MET A 114 -6.09 8.04 2.57
C MET A 114 -7.28 8.71 1.88
N PHE A 115 -8.16 9.28 2.68
CA PHE A 115 -9.30 10.08 2.25
C PHE A 115 -9.58 11.12 3.34
N GLY A 116 -9.00 12.31 3.18
CA GLY A 116 -9.15 13.42 4.12
C GLY A 116 -10.42 14.23 3.87
N PRO A 117 -10.86 15.03 4.88
CA PRO A 117 -12.02 15.90 4.74
C PRO A 117 -11.89 16.85 3.57
N GLY A 118 -12.95 16.97 2.76
CA GLY A 118 -13.00 17.86 1.60
C GLY A 118 -12.23 17.35 0.36
N TRP A 119 -11.65 16.17 0.41
CA TRP A 119 -11.12 15.53 -0.80
C TRP A 119 -12.29 15.12 -1.70
N LYS A 120 -12.13 15.31 -3.01
CA LYS A 120 -13.14 14.90 -3.98
C LYS A 120 -13.19 13.39 -4.20
N GLU A 121 -12.05 12.74 -4.06
CA GLU A 121 -11.84 11.31 -4.33
C GLU A 121 -10.76 10.78 -3.39
N GLY A 122 -10.87 9.51 -3.04
CA GLY A 122 -9.86 8.84 -2.23
C GLY A 122 -8.55 8.61 -3.00
N CYS A 123 -7.48 8.30 -2.29
CA CYS A 123 -6.16 7.99 -2.84
C CYS A 123 -6.24 6.85 -3.86
N VAL A 124 -5.56 7.02 -4.98
CA VAL A 124 -5.52 6.02 -6.07
C VAL A 124 -4.85 4.72 -5.63
N GLY A 125 -3.76 4.79 -4.86
CA GLY A 125 -3.08 3.59 -4.36
C GLY A 125 -3.91 2.81 -3.35
N CYS A 126 -4.60 3.51 -2.43
CA CYS A 126 -5.52 2.88 -1.51
C CYS A 126 -6.71 2.25 -2.24
N SER A 127 -7.20 2.89 -3.30
CA SER A 127 -8.26 2.34 -4.15
C SER A 127 -7.82 1.08 -4.87
N PHE A 128 -6.60 1.08 -5.42
CA PHE A 128 -6.00 -0.10 -6.04
C PHE A 128 -5.95 -1.30 -5.08
N ARG A 129 -5.53 -1.08 -3.82
CA ARG A 129 -5.58 -2.12 -2.78
C ARG A 129 -7.01 -2.56 -2.48
N SER A 130 -7.94 -1.62 -2.33
CA SER A 130 -9.32 -1.89 -1.97
C SER A 130 -10.05 -2.75 -2.99
N ASP A 131 -9.66 -2.68 -4.25
CA ASP A 131 -10.21 -3.53 -5.32
C ASP A 131 -9.94 -5.05 -5.08
N HIS A 132 -8.98 -5.39 -4.21
CA HIS A 132 -8.65 -6.78 -3.89
C HIS A 132 -9.30 -7.31 -2.60
N VAL A 133 -9.92 -6.44 -1.80
CA VAL A 133 -10.37 -6.77 -0.43
C VAL A 133 -11.57 -7.71 -0.45
N GLU A 134 -12.57 -7.46 -1.30
CA GLU A 134 -13.85 -8.19 -1.24
C GLU A 134 -13.70 -9.69 -1.43
N GLY A 135 -12.80 -10.13 -2.29
CA GLY A 135 -12.52 -11.53 -2.50
C GLY A 135 -11.92 -12.26 -1.29
N ALA A 136 -11.31 -11.52 -0.38
CA ALA A 136 -10.69 -12.08 0.82
C ALA A 136 -11.63 -12.14 2.04
N LEU A 137 -12.68 -11.30 2.09
CA LEU A 137 -13.51 -11.10 3.29
C LEU A 137 -14.08 -12.40 3.83
N THR A 138 -14.75 -13.19 3.00
CA THR A 138 -15.38 -14.46 3.44
C THR A 138 -14.37 -15.42 4.07
N HIS A 139 -13.15 -15.48 3.53
CA HIS A 139 -12.11 -16.36 4.06
C HIS A 139 -11.54 -15.83 5.38
N LEU A 140 -11.33 -14.52 5.49
CA LEU A 140 -10.90 -13.86 6.72
C LEU A 140 -11.92 -14.07 7.84
N GLU A 141 -13.20 -13.85 7.54
CA GLU A 141 -14.29 -14.01 8.49
C GLU A 141 -14.41 -15.46 9.00
N HIS A 142 -14.24 -16.45 8.13
CA HIS A 142 -14.16 -17.84 8.50
C HIS A 142 -12.94 -18.18 9.38
N HIS A 143 -11.93 -17.35 9.34
CA HIS A 143 -10.70 -17.50 10.11
C HIS A 143 -10.64 -16.56 11.32
N ASP A 144 -11.82 -16.17 11.82
CA ASP A 144 -11.95 -15.31 13.00
C ASP A 144 -11.28 -13.92 12.84
N VAL A 145 -11.31 -13.34 11.64
CA VAL A 145 -10.72 -12.04 11.32
C VAL A 145 -11.77 -11.13 10.71
N SER A 146 -12.02 -9.98 11.32
CA SER A 146 -12.74 -8.86 10.70
C SER A 146 -11.78 -7.96 9.94
N LEU A 147 -12.20 -7.43 8.79
CA LEU A 147 -11.49 -6.39 8.08
C LEU A 147 -12.43 -5.20 7.87
N VAL A 148 -11.97 -4.02 8.26
CA VAL A 148 -12.66 -2.75 8.00
C VAL A 148 -11.72 -1.73 7.38
N THR A 149 -12.27 -0.81 6.63
CA THR A 149 -11.54 0.36 6.12
C THR A 149 -11.92 1.57 6.96
N ILE A 150 -10.93 2.42 7.27
CA ILE A 150 -11.15 3.66 8.04
C ILE A 150 -10.48 4.81 7.29
N SER A 151 -11.21 5.94 7.21
CA SER A 151 -10.73 7.20 6.65
C SER A 151 -11.20 8.38 7.49
N ARG A 152 -10.49 9.50 7.40
CA ARG A 152 -10.83 10.72 8.13
C ARG A 152 -11.85 11.61 7.41
N ALA A 153 -12.24 11.30 6.17
CA ALA A 153 -13.31 11.99 5.49
C ALA A 153 -14.66 11.81 6.25
N PRO A 154 -15.56 12.80 6.24
CA PRO A 154 -16.92 12.63 6.73
C PRO A 154 -17.64 11.45 6.05
N LEU A 155 -18.47 10.73 6.81
CA LEU A 155 -19.14 9.52 6.32
C LEU A 155 -19.90 9.70 4.98
N PRO A 156 -20.64 10.82 4.74
CA PRO A 156 -21.31 11.02 3.45
C PRO A 156 -20.36 11.09 2.25
N GLU A 157 -19.15 11.65 2.43
CA GLU A 157 -18.12 11.71 1.39
C GLU A 157 -17.59 10.30 1.10
N ILE A 158 -17.34 9.51 2.15
CA ILE A 158 -16.93 8.09 2.05
C ILE A 158 -17.98 7.29 1.28
N GLN A 159 -19.25 7.39 1.68
CA GLN A 159 -20.34 6.64 1.07
C GLN A 159 -20.51 6.95 -0.42
N ALA A 160 -20.43 8.23 -0.80
CA ALA A 160 -20.52 8.65 -2.20
C ALA A 160 -19.39 8.06 -3.05
N PHE A 161 -18.16 8.06 -2.52
CA PHE A 161 -17.01 7.49 -3.21
C PHE A 161 -17.08 5.96 -3.25
N GLN A 162 -17.44 5.31 -2.15
CA GLN A 162 -17.65 3.87 -2.06
C GLN A 162 -18.70 3.37 -3.06
N GLN A 163 -19.82 4.09 -3.17
CA GLN A 163 -20.87 3.77 -4.14
C GLN A 163 -20.36 3.87 -5.58
N ARG A 164 -19.62 4.94 -5.91
CA ARG A 164 -19.02 5.11 -7.24
C ARG A 164 -18.09 3.96 -7.58
N MET A 165 -17.28 3.51 -6.62
CA MET A 165 -16.33 2.41 -6.81
C MET A 165 -16.98 1.03 -6.73
N GLY A 166 -18.26 0.93 -6.39
CA GLY A 166 -18.99 -0.34 -6.30
C GLY A 166 -18.54 -1.25 -5.16
N TRP A 167 -17.80 -0.74 -4.18
CA TRP A 167 -17.30 -1.52 -3.04
C TRP A 167 -18.37 -1.75 -1.98
N ARG A 168 -18.34 -2.90 -1.31
CA ARG A 168 -19.31 -3.34 -0.30
C ARG A 168 -18.69 -3.64 1.07
N PHE A 169 -17.36 -3.61 1.19
CA PHE A 169 -16.69 -3.80 2.47
C PHE A 169 -17.07 -2.69 3.46
N ARG A 170 -16.96 -2.96 4.77
CA ARG A 170 -17.24 -1.97 5.82
C ARG A 170 -16.22 -0.84 5.76
N TRP A 171 -16.72 0.39 5.60
CA TRP A 171 -15.91 1.60 5.57
C TRP A 171 -16.51 2.63 6.52
N LEU A 172 -15.73 3.04 7.53
CA LEU A 172 -16.15 3.93 8.58
C LEU A 172 -15.34 5.24 8.55
N SER A 173 -15.91 6.29 9.12
CA SER A 173 -15.29 7.59 9.27
C SER A 173 -14.71 7.77 10.67
N SER A 174 -13.44 8.14 10.75
CA SER A 174 -12.78 8.62 11.98
C SER A 174 -12.76 10.15 12.07
N TYR A 175 -13.64 10.86 11.36
CA TYR A 175 -13.63 12.32 11.27
C TYR A 175 -13.67 13.03 12.64
N LYS A 176 -14.38 12.45 13.61
CA LYS A 176 -14.51 12.97 14.98
C LYS A 176 -13.57 12.30 15.99
N SER A 177 -12.68 11.44 15.52
CA SER A 177 -11.80 10.62 16.35
C SER A 177 -10.35 10.94 16.11
N ASP A 178 -9.52 10.83 17.15
CA ASP A 178 -8.06 10.95 17.01
C ASP A 178 -7.40 9.68 16.46
N PHE A 179 -8.17 8.64 16.16
CA PHE A 179 -7.66 7.33 15.79
C PHE A 179 -6.57 7.37 14.71
N ASN A 180 -6.81 8.08 13.60
CA ASN A 180 -5.84 8.16 12.52
C ASN A 180 -4.55 8.88 12.92
N TYR A 181 -4.64 9.87 13.82
CA TYR A 181 -3.47 10.58 14.36
C TYR A 181 -2.66 9.65 15.28
N ASP A 182 -3.33 8.95 16.19
CA ASP A 182 -2.70 8.04 17.16
C ASP A 182 -2.01 6.85 16.46
N TYR A 183 -2.51 6.42 15.30
CA TYR A 183 -1.89 5.38 14.47
C TYR A 183 -0.96 5.93 13.37
N GLY A 184 -0.60 7.21 13.42
CA GLY A 184 0.41 7.83 12.56
C GLY A 184 0.07 7.83 11.08
N VAL A 185 -1.22 7.90 10.74
CA VAL A 185 -1.72 7.94 9.36
C VAL A 185 -2.52 9.20 9.02
N SER A 186 -2.56 10.16 9.94
CA SER A 186 -2.99 11.53 9.67
C SER A 186 -2.07 12.50 10.38
N PHE A 187 -1.82 13.65 9.77
CA PHE A 187 -0.85 14.61 10.26
C PHE A 187 -1.50 15.98 10.41
N THR A 188 -1.10 16.70 11.47
CA THR A 188 -1.58 18.05 11.72
C THR A 188 -1.01 19.03 10.69
N LYS A 189 -1.63 20.20 10.59
CA LYS A 189 -1.14 21.26 9.70
C LYS A 189 0.27 21.75 10.11
N GLU A 190 0.55 21.71 11.40
CA GLU A 190 1.83 22.10 11.98
C GLU A 190 2.92 21.10 11.59
N GLU A 191 2.65 19.81 11.67
CA GLU A 191 3.57 18.75 11.24
C GLU A 191 3.87 18.86 9.74
N ILE A 192 2.84 18.99 8.90
CA ILE A 192 3.02 19.19 7.46
C ILE A 192 3.81 20.48 7.16
N ALA A 193 3.52 21.59 7.86
CA ALA A 193 4.24 22.85 7.68
C ALA A 193 5.71 22.76 8.11
N SER A 194 6.06 21.88 9.05
CA SER A 194 7.44 21.61 9.44
C SER A 194 8.24 20.88 8.35
N GLY A 195 7.57 20.30 7.36
CA GLY A 195 8.16 19.48 6.30
C GLY A 195 8.57 18.07 6.75
N LYS A 196 8.32 17.71 8.01
CA LYS A 196 8.65 16.40 8.57
C LYS A 196 7.49 15.84 9.36
N VAL A 197 7.18 14.54 9.13
CA VAL A 197 6.19 13.80 9.89
C VAL A 197 6.80 12.49 10.40
N ASN A 198 6.26 11.99 11.49
CA ASN A 198 6.61 10.65 11.96
C ASN A 198 5.70 9.63 11.25
N TYR A 199 6.24 8.95 10.24
CA TYR A 199 5.52 7.94 9.47
C TYR A 199 6.37 6.70 9.28
N ASN A 200 5.75 5.53 9.38
CA ASN A 200 6.44 4.25 9.27
C ASN A 200 7.64 4.15 10.23
N TYR A 201 7.41 4.55 11.50
CA TYR A 201 8.39 4.49 12.61
C TYR A 201 9.64 5.37 12.44
N GLN A 202 9.60 6.35 11.55
CA GLN A 202 10.72 7.27 11.33
C GLN A 202 10.24 8.67 10.95
N LEU A 203 11.07 9.66 11.26
CA LEU A 203 10.85 11.03 10.81
C LEU A 203 11.23 11.16 9.33
N CYS A 204 10.27 11.48 8.47
CA CYS A 204 10.47 11.54 7.02
C CYS A 204 9.81 12.77 6.39
N ASP A 205 10.24 13.10 5.17
CA ASP A 205 9.56 14.09 4.33
C ASP A 205 8.24 13.49 3.83
N PHE A 206 7.15 14.18 4.08
CA PHE A 206 5.83 13.75 3.66
C PHE A 206 5.03 14.95 3.14
N VAL A 207 4.25 14.74 2.08
CA VAL A 207 3.60 15.84 1.34
C VAL A 207 2.07 15.80 1.43
N SER A 208 1.53 14.85 2.17
CA SER A 208 0.09 14.65 2.34
C SER A 208 -0.29 14.71 3.81
N GLU A 209 -1.49 15.19 4.09
CA GLU A 209 -2.07 15.19 5.44
C GLU A 209 -2.62 13.82 5.85
N GLU A 210 -2.68 12.87 4.92
CA GLU A 210 -3.11 11.49 5.15
C GLU A 210 -2.02 10.52 4.70
N GLY A 211 -1.82 9.46 5.47
CA GLY A 211 -0.97 8.32 5.17
C GLY A 211 -1.79 7.03 5.03
N SER A 212 -1.22 6.02 4.40
CA SER A 212 -1.83 4.70 4.29
C SER A 212 -1.13 3.69 5.19
N GLY A 213 -1.81 2.61 5.53
CA GLY A 213 -1.25 1.52 6.30
C GLY A 213 -2.28 0.45 6.65
N LEU A 214 -1.82 -0.57 7.35
CA LEU A 214 -2.65 -1.60 7.95
C LEU A 214 -2.32 -1.70 9.44
N SER A 215 -3.33 -1.80 10.30
CA SER A 215 -3.16 -2.07 11.72
C SER A 215 -3.96 -3.29 12.14
N MET A 216 -3.36 -4.13 12.97
CA MET A 216 -3.92 -5.38 13.45
C MET A 216 -4.19 -5.29 14.94
N PHE A 217 -5.36 -5.79 15.34
CA PHE A 217 -5.80 -5.79 16.71
C PHE A 217 -6.28 -7.18 17.10
N TYR A 218 -6.16 -7.47 18.38
CA TYR A 218 -6.70 -8.66 19.02
C TYR A 218 -7.59 -8.26 20.19
N LYS A 219 -8.72 -8.92 20.33
CA LYS A 219 -9.64 -8.76 21.47
C LYS A 219 -9.76 -10.09 22.21
N ASN A 220 -9.43 -10.10 23.50
CA ASN A 220 -9.48 -11.29 24.32
C ASN A 220 -10.90 -11.57 24.86
N GLU A 221 -11.04 -12.65 25.65
CA GLU A 221 -12.31 -13.08 26.25
C GLU A 221 -12.86 -12.09 27.29
N ASN A 222 -12.04 -11.16 27.80
CA ASN A 222 -12.44 -10.11 28.74
C ASN A 222 -12.83 -8.81 28.03
N ASP A 223 -12.95 -8.82 26.70
CA ASP A 223 -13.15 -7.63 25.84
C ASP A 223 -12.01 -6.59 25.89
N GLU A 224 -10.83 -6.96 26.40
CA GLU A 224 -9.63 -6.13 26.33
C GLU A 224 -9.05 -6.15 24.92
N ILE A 225 -8.74 -4.98 24.37
CA ILE A 225 -8.24 -4.81 23.00
C ILE A 225 -6.75 -4.52 23.02
N PHE A 226 -6.00 -5.20 22.18
CA PHE A 226 -4.56 -5.03 22.01
C PHE A 226 -4.22 -4.67 20.56
N HIS A 227 -3.36 -3.68 20.39
CA HIS A 227 -2.69 -3.42 19.13
C HIS A 227 -1.50 -4.38 19.00
N THR A 228 -1.48 -5.19 17.96
CA THR A 228 -0.50 -6.28 17.81
C THR A 228 0.54 -6.01 16.74
N TYR A 229 0.18 -5.28 15.68
CA TYR A 229 1.09 -4.98 14.56
C TYR A 229 0.55 -3.82 13.71
N SER A 230 1.44 -3.03 13.14
CA SER A 230 1.11 -2.10 12.05
C SER A 230 2.20 -2.12 10.99
N THR A 231 1.80 -1.84 9.75
CA THR A 231 2.70 -1.68 8.62
C THR A 231 2.23 -0.54 7.72
N TYR A 232 3.17 0.15 7.08
CA TYR A 232 2.92 1.37 6.33
C TYR A 232 3.74 1.40 5.04
N GLY A 233 3.37 2.28 4.12
CA GLY A 233 4.08 2.44 2.85
C GLY A 233 4.19 1.11 2.11
N ARG A 234 5.38 0.76 1.64
CA ARG A 234 5.59 -0.49 0.90
C ARG A 234 5.45 -1.77 1.73
N GLY A 235 5.39 -1.67 3.06
CA GLY A 235 5.21 -2.83 3.92
C GLY A 235 3.83 -3.51 3.76
N ASP A 236 2.86 -2.81 3.18
CA ASP A 236 1.52 -3.32 2.91
C ASP A 236 1.31 -3.82 1.47
N GLU A 237 2.32 -3.73 0.57
CA GLU A 237 2.25 -4.23 -0.81
C GLU A 237 1.96 -5.74 -0.90
N MET A 238 2.20 -6.49 0.17
CA MET A 238 1.94 -7.94 0.18
C MET A 238 0.47 -8.31 -0.02
N VAL A 239 -0.44 -7.36 0.22
CA VAL A 239 -1.89 -7.52 -0.01
C VAL A 239 -2.37 -6.89 -1.32
N ASP A 240 -1.49 -6.28 -2.09
CA ASP A 240 -1.78 -5.72 -3.42
C ASP A 240 -1.65 -6.82 -4.48
N THR A 241 -2.66 -7.69 -4.57
CA THR A 241 -2.63 -8.92 -5.38
C THR A 241 -2.26 -8.68 -6.85
N THR A 242 -2.70 -7.57 -7.45
CA THR A 242 -2.32 -7.21 -8.83
C THR A 242 -0.81 -7.09 -8.99
N TYR A 243 -0.10 -6.52 -8.00
CA TYR A 243 1.36 -6.46 -8.04
C TYR A 243 2.00 -7.84 -8.03
N MET A 244 1.46 -8.77 -7.24
CA MET A 244 1.96 -10.14 -7.20
C MET A 244 1.83 -10.83 -8.58
N TYR A 245 0.75 -10.56 -9.32
CA TYR A 245 0.59 -11.06 -10.68
C TYR A 245 1.54 -10.38 -11.67
N LEU A 246 1.66 -9.05 -11.61
CA LEU A 246 2.54 -8.29 -12.51
C LEU A 246 4.00 -8.68 -12.35
N ASP A 247 4.46 -8.93 -11.13
CA ASP A 247 5.83 -9.37 -10.85
C ASP A 247 6.18 -10.73 -11.48
N LEU A 248 5.17 -11.53 -11.89
CA LEU A 248 5.36 -12.78 -12.63
C LEU A 248 5.40 -12.58 -14.16
N THR A 249 5.09 -11.38 -14.64
CA THR A 249 5.01 -11.09 -16.08
C THR A 249 6.32 -10.49 -16.62
N PRO A 250 6.61 -10.63 -17.93
CA PRO A 250 7.84 -10.10 -18.51
C PRO A 250 8.02 -8.58 -18.40
N LYS A 251 6.92 -7.81 -18.33
CA LYS A 251 6.96 -6.35 -18.21
C LYS A 251 7.01 -5.87 -16.76
N GLY A 252 6.71 -6.77 -15.80
CA GLY A 252 6.61 -6.41 -14.39
C GLY A 252 5.56 -5.33 -14.13
N ARG A 253 5.78 -4.50 -13.12
CA ARG A 253 4.84 -3.44 -12.66
C ARG A 253 4.75 -2.24 -13.59
N ASN A 254 5.63 -2.12 -14.57
CA ASN A 254 5.69 -1.01 -15.53
C ASN A 254 5.78 0.39 -14.86
N GLU A 255 6.47 0.48 -13.75
CA GLU A 255 6.73 1.74 -13.01
C GLU A 255 7.94 2.47 -13.61
N THR A 256 7.85 2.81 -14.90
CA THR A 256 8.94 3.40 -15.69
C THR A 256 8.80 4.90 -15.90
N GLY A 257 7.73 5.50 -15.39
CA GLY A 257 7.46 6.92 -15.44
C GLY A 257 8.32 7.73 -14.46
N PRO A 258 8.07 9.05 -14.36
CA PRO A 258 8.91 9.97 -13.60
C PRO A 258 8.89 9.71 -12.08
N ARG A 259 7.88 9.02 -11.56
CA ARG A 259 7.74 8.73 -10.13
C ARG A 259 8.38 7.41 -9.72
N ARG A 260 8.53 6.49 -10.66
CA ARG A 260 9.03 5.12 -10.44
C ARG A 260 8.28 4.40 -9.32
N ASN A 261 6.97 4.56 -9.31
CA ASN A 261 6.04 3.89 -8.39
C ASN A 261 4.64 3.78 -9.03
N LEU A 262 3.69 3.24 -8.29
CA LEU A 262 2.31 3.03 -8.73
C LEU A 262 1.64 4.29 -9.34
N GLY A 263 2.01 5.49 -8.92
CA GLY A 263 1.46 6.74 -9.45
C GLY A 263 1.75 6.97 -10.94
N ASP A 264 2.67 6.21 -11.55
CA ASP A 264 2.96 6.32 -12.98
C ASP A 264 1.81 5.78 -13.84
N TRP A 265 1.12 4.73 -13.41
CA TRP A 265 0.10 4.08 -14.23
C TRP A 265 -1.21 3.73 -13.51
N VAL A 266 -1.20 3.49 -12.19
CA VAL A 266 -2.41 3.13 -11.45
C VAL A 266 -3.39 4.28 -11.47
N ARG A 267 -4.66 3.95 -11.68
CA ARG A 267 -5.82 4.87 -11.64
C ARG A 267 -6.91 4.22 -10.77
N HIS A 268 -7.95 4.95 -10.40
CA HIS A 268 -9.18 4.33 -9.96
C HIS A 268 -9.65 3.38 -11.07
N HIS A 269 -10.20 2.22 -10.74
CA HIS A 269 -10.52 1.20 -11.74
C HIS A 269 -11.49 1.68 -12.83
N ASP A 270 -12.29 2.72 -12.54
CA ASP A 270 -13.21 3.37 -13.48
C ASP A 270 -12.58 4.55 -14.25
N ARG A 271 -11.26 4.78 -14.14
CA ARG A 271 -10.56 5.95 -14.71
C ARG A 271 -9.35 5.61 -15.57
N TYR A 272 -9.16 4.36 -15.96
CA TYR A 272 -8.00 3.99 -16.79
C TYR A 272 -8.03 4.63 -18.18
N ASP A 273 -9.21 4.91 -18.72
CA ASP A 273 -9.37 5.61 -20.01
C ASP A 273 -9.41 7.13 -19.87
N ALA A 274 -9.38 7.67 -18.66
CA ALA A 274 -9.46 9.10 -18.42
C ALA A 274 -8.07 9.77 -18.59
N ALA A 275 -8.02 10.88 -19.35
CA ALA A 275 -6.82 11.70 -19.42
C ALA A 275 -6.55 12.37 -18.07
N GLY A 276 -5.35 12.16 -17.52
CA GLY A 276 -4.99 12.71 -16.22
C GLY A 276 -3.70 12.15 -15.67
N PHE A 277 -3.37 12.55 -14.43
CA PHE A 277 -2.21 12.05 -13.70
C PHE A 277 -2.54 11.94 -12.20
N VAL A 278 -1.73 11.23 -11.46
CA VAL A 278 -1.83 11.15 -10.00
C VAL A 278 -0.86 12.17 -9.41
N ASP A 279 -1.30 13.02 -8.49
CA ASP A 279 -0.44 14.00 -7.82
C ASP A 279 0.45 13.37 -6.73
N ALA A 280 1.31 14.16 -6.10
CA ALA A 280 2.23 13.67 -5.06
C ALA A 280 1.51 13.15 -3.80
N GLY A 281 0.29 13.59 -3.55
CA GLY A 281 -0.57 13.13 -2.46
C GLY A 281 -1.41 11.90 -2.81
N GLY A 282 -1.20 11.28 -3.99
CA GLY A 282 -1.92 10.08 -4.41
C GLY A 282 -3.31 10.35 -5.02
N ARG A 283 -3.66 11.61 -5.34
CA ARG A 283 -4.98 11.99 -5.88
C ARG A 283 -4.95 12.05 -7.41
N PHE A 284 -6.04 11.61 -8.05
CA PHE A 284 -6.19 11.75 -9.50
C PHE A 284 -6.53 13.18 -9.87
N VAL A 285 -5.77 13.75 -10.81
CA VAL A 285 -6.00 15.08 -11.39
C VAL A 285 -6.33 14.92 -12.86
N ALA A 286 -7.59 15.15 -13.22
CA ALA A 286 -8.02 15.10 -14.63
C ALA A 286 -7.36 16.23 -15.42
N ARG A 287 -6.89 15.92 -16.64
CA ARG A 287 -6.51 16.95 -17.61
C ARG A 287 -7.77 17.50 -18.28
N PRO A 288 -7.91 18.82 -18.41
CA PRO A 288 -8.95 19.38 -19.27
C PRO A 288 -8.78 18.81 -20.68
N LEU A 289 -9.84 18.30 -21.29
CA LEU A 289 -9.83 17.98 -22.71
C LEU A 289 -9.52 19.29 -23.45
N CYS A 290 -8.51 19.27 -24.32
CA CYS A 290 -8.24 20.39 -25.21
C CYS A 290 -9.46 20.56 -26.13
N PRO A 291 -10.04 21.77 -26.31
CA PRO A 291 -11.22 21.96 -27.15
C PRO A 291 -11.03 21.56 -28.63
N CYS A 292 -9.81 21.25 -29.03
CA CYS A 292 -9.42 20.96 -30.40
C CYS A 292 -9.46 19.47 -30.79
N GLU A 293 -9.75 18.54 -29.87
CA GLU A 293 -9.78 17.10 -30.20
C GLU A 293 -11.21 16.59 -30.57
N GLY A 294 -12.18 17.48 -30.71
CA GLY A 294 -13.60 17.16 -30.96
C GLY A 294 -14.08 17.33 -32.41
N GLU A 295 -13.27 17.78 -33.35
CA GLU A 295 -13.66 17.91 -34.75
C GLU A 295 -12.83 16.98 -35.65
N SER A 296 -13.21 15.71 -35.72
CA SER A 296 -12.92 14.90 -36.86
C SER A 296 -13.92 15.27 -37.96
N ASP A 297 -13.50 16.11 -38.88
CA ASP A 297 -14.22 16.48 -40.09
C ASP A 297 -14.74 15.22 -40.79
N GLY A 298 -16.08 15.10 -40.81
CA GLY A 298 -16.77 14.25 -41.76
C GLY A 298 -16.55 14.79 -43.16
N VAL A 299 -15.55 14.30 -43.86
CA VAL A 299 -15.43 14.49 -45.29
C VAL A 299 -16.32 13.47 -45.96
N THR A 300 -17.53 13.91 -46.33
CA THR A 300 -18.31 13.25 -47.36
C THR A 300 -17.70 13.62 -48.72
N GLY A 301 -17.31 12.62 -49.46
CA GLY A 301 -16.92 12.70 -50.87
C GLY A 301 -17.09 11.33 -51.49
#